data_0c89e0ba7bf9fe75ab71e211b2f88894
#
_entry.id   0c89e0ba7bf9fe75ab71e211b2f88894
#
_cell.length_a   1.000
_cell.length_b   1.000
_cell.length_c   1.000
_cell.angle_alpha   90.00
_cell.angle_beta   90.00
_cell.angle_gamma   90.00
#
_symmetry.space_group_name_H-M   'P 1'
#
loop_
_entity.id
_entity.type
_entity.pdbx_description
1 polymer ?
#
loop_
_entity_poly.entity_id
_entity_poly.type
_entity_poly.pdbx_seq_one_letter_code
_entity_poly.pdbx_strand_id
1 'polypeptide(L)'
;MTGARARLLAWFVAFATLLSACSSATGVDEAAPNQPPSSSTAQPVAGGVAGPAQGTTQTAPAPISTPAPVPTPVAVPQAYSLNLYQEGDFVPQYTFDWCVAASIQIAHNLIDDTGGGTWAGRAQQSELWEMARMRSSDSFNGANPFGWAAVLTAVGMGPYEVVSIANYGEAVRTAARAMATTGRPVGLVMWSGRHAWVMSGFESLGDPSQFPDFSVTGIRVQDPLYPYGSGQWGPSPAPNSLLTPEQLATQFVVREPRRWSGSLPTGYLLVLPVA
;
A
#
# COMPACT_ATOMS: atom_id res chain seq x y z
N MET A 1 -61.76 13.45 -22.50
CA MET A 1 -61.60 14.80 -23.05
C MET A 1 -60.43 15.46 -22.29
N THR A 2 -59.44 16.04 -23.04
CA THR A 2 -58.32 16.87 -22.62
C THR A 2 -57.28 16.19 -21.71
N GLY A 3 -56.08 15.79 -22.04
CA GLY A 3 -55.12 16.32 -23.04
C GLY A 3 -54.11 17.24 -22.34
N ALA A 4 -53.05 16.68 -21.69
CA ALA A 4 -51.93 17.45 -21.20
C ALA A 4 -50.61 16.88 -21.74
N ARG A 5 -50.01 17.62 -22.68
CA ARG A 5 -48.74 17.34 -23.33
C ARG A 5 -47.58 17.65 -22.41
N ALA A 6 -46.74 16.65 -22.08
CA ALA A 6 -45.44 16.84 -21.45
C ALA A 6 -44.44 17.45 -22.44
N ARG A 7 -43.78 18.56 -22.06
CA ARG A 7 -42.68 19.20 -22.80
C ARG A 7 -41.35 18.57 -22.31
N LEU A 8 -40.66 17.87 -23.21
CA LEU A 8 -39.25 17.54 -23.06
C LEU A 8 -38.41 18.83 -23.23
N LEU A 9 -37.66 19.21 -22.21
CA LEU A 9 -36.55 20.13 -22.36
C LEU A 9 -35.25 19.30 -22.49
N ALA A 10 -34.72 19.33 -23.71
CA ALA A 10 -33.38 18.83 -23.99
C ALA A 10 -32.35 19.91 -23.62
N TRP A 11 -31.46 19.60 -22.69
CA TRP A 11 -30.28 20.41 -22.42
C TRP A 11 -29.09 19.84 -23.20
N PHE A 12 -28.70 20.56 -24.26
CA PHE A 12 -27.43 20.35 -24.96
C PHE A 12 -26.35 21.13 -24.20
N VAL A 13 -25.39 20.40 -23.59
CA VAL A 13 -24.15 20.98 -23.11
C VAL A 13 -23.10 20.79 -24.21
N ALA A 14 -22.68 21.89 -24.80
CA ALA A 14 -21.62 21.95 -25.79
C ALA A 14 -20.25 21.82 -25.08
N PHE A 15 -19.50 20.75 -25.38
CA PHE A 15 -18.10 20.61 -24.99
C PHE A 15 -17.24 21.33 -26.02
N ALA A 16 -16.59 22.40 -25.62
CA ALA A 16 -15.56 23.09 -26.39
C ALA A 16 -14.23 22.36 -26.22
N THR A 17 -13.75 21.75 -27.28
CA THR A 17 -12.40 21.19 -27.38
C THR A 17 -11.38 22.29 -27.63
N LEU A 18 -10.50 22.53 -26.68
CA LEU A 18 -9.27 23.32 -26.88
C LEU A 18 -8.12 22.38 -27.22
N LEU A 19 -7.81 22.32 -28.50
CA LEU A 19 -6.54 21.80 -29.01
C LEU A 19 -5.45 22.86 -28.79
N SER A 20 -4.46 22.56 -27.99
CA SER A 20 -3.22 23.32 -27.90
C SER A 20 -2.08 22.44 -28.39
N ALA A 21 -1.58 22.74 -29.57
CA ALA A 21 -0.37 22.22 -30.15
C ALA A 21 0.81 23.13 -29.80
N CYS A 22 1.90 22.58 -29.30
CA CYS A 22 3.26 23.17 -29.33
C CYS A 22 4.24 22.03 -29.39
N SER A 23 4.79 21.82 -30.52
CA SER A 23 6.07 22.20 -31.11
C SER A 23 7.30 21.68 -30.39
N SER A 24 7.98 20.84 -31.16
CA SER A 24 9.30 20.25 -30.98
C SER A 24 10.41 21.29 -30.77
N ALA A 25 11.36 20.98 -29.93
CA ALA A 25 12.75 21.48 -30.08
C ALA A 25 13.72 20.34 -29.77
N THR A 26 14.41 19.93 -30.81
CA THR A 26 15.58 19.09 -30.80
C THR A 26 16.79 19.85 -30.24
N GLY A 27 17.54 19.20 -29.39
CA GLY A 27 18.84 19.64 -28.93
C GLY A 27 19.66 18.44 -28.48
N VAL A 28 20.44 17.91 -29.39
CA VAL A 28 21.54 16.97 -29.14
C VAL A 28 22.69 17.76 -28.58
N ASP A 29 23.29 17.34 -27.49
CA ASP A 29 24.69 17.57 -27.20
C ASP A 29 25.27 16.37 -26.44
N GLU A 30 26.26 15.81 -27.11
CA GLU A 30 27.11 14.69 -26.77
C GLU A 30 28.30 15.23 -25.98
N ALA A 31 28.60 14.67 -24.81
CA ALA A 31 29.93 14.81 -24.24
C ALA A 31 30.29 13.57 -23.41
N ALA A 32 31.39 12.99 -23.81
CA ALA A 32 32.01 11.74 -23.41
C ALA A 32 32.66 11.79 -22.01
N PRO A 33 33.16 10.62 -21.53
CA PRO A 33 33.39 10.33 -20.10
C PRO A 33 34.77 10.81 -19.64
N ASN A 34 34.87 11.26 -18.40
CA ASN A 34 36.14 11.51 -17.72
C ASN A 34 36.52 10.34 -16.80
N GLN A 35 37.65 9.74 -17.13
CA GLN A 35 38.36 8.77 -16.31
C GLN A 35 39.06 9.43 -15.10
N PRO A 36 39.32 8.69 -14.04
CA PRO A 36 40.08 9.16 -12.89
C PRO A 36 41.60 9.06 -13.11
N PRO A 37 42.41 9.93 -12.51
CA PRO A 37 43.84 9.86 -12.63
C PRO A 37 44.46 8.85 -11.69
N SER A 38 45.43 8.15 -12.27
CA SER A 38 46.26 7.13 -11.68
C SER A 38 47.31 7.69 -10.70
N SER A 39 47.59 6.87 -9.73
CA SER A 39 48.71 6.80 -8.81
C SER A 39 50.06 7.28 -9.32
N SER A 40 50.78 8.02 -8.50
CA SER A 40 52.23 8.21 -8.64
C SER A 40 52.93 7.68 -7.40
N THR A 41 53.74 6.68 -7.66
CA THR A 41 54.71 6.05 -6.80
C THR A 41 55.99 6.89 -6.80
N ALA A 42 56.57 7.16 -5.67
CA ALA A 42 57.98 7.54 -5.60
C ALA A 42 58.58 7.02 -4.27
N GLN A 43 59.53 6.13 -4.42
CA GLN A 43 60.63 5.74 -3.55
C GLN A 43 61.92 6.05 -4.30
N PRO A 44 63.10 5.91 -3.68
CA PRO A 44 63.65 6.25 -2.34
C PRO A 44 64.94 7.08 -2.47
N VAL A 45 65.47 7.56 -1.34
CA VAL A 45 66.93 7.87 -1.27
C VAL A 45 67.48 7.46 0.11
N ALA A 46 68.52 6.67 0.05
CA ALA A 46 69.34 6.19 1.14
C ALA A 46 70.49 7.13 1.49
N GLY A 47 70.96 7.04 2.66
CA GLY A 47 72.29 7.58 3.13
C GLY A 47 72.14 8.09 4.53
N GLY A 48 72.73 7.54 5.54
CA GLY A 48 73.99 7.09 5.81
C GLY A 48 74.41 7.51 7.23
N VAL A 49 75.18 6.64 7.89
CA VAL A 49 76.18 6.88 8.92
C VAL A 49 75.77 6.70 10.39
N ALA A 50 76.44 5.74 10.97
CA ALA A 50 76.44 5.26 12.33
C ALA A 50 77.10 6.21 13.32
N GLY A 51 76.62 6.19 14.56
CA GLY A 51 77.33 6.61 15.77
C GLY A 51 76.76 5.85 16.99
N PRO A 52 77.62 5.35 17.89
CA PRO A 52 77.15 4.53 18.99
C PRO A 52 76.65 5.42 20.12
N ALA A 53 75.42 5.21 20.58
CA ALA A 53 74.91 5.83 21.77
C ALA A 53 74.43 4.80 22.78
N GLN A 54 74.86 4.99 23.92
CA GLN A 54 74.73 4.26 25.17
C GLN A 54 73.33 3.79 25.50
N GLY A 55 73.20 2.56 26.00
CA GLY A 55 71.97 1.97 26.48
C GLY A 55 71.39 2.69 27.70
N THR A 56 70.22 3.17 27.56
CA THR A 56 69.28 3.39 28.64
C THR A 56 68.15 2.38 28.50
N THR A 57 68.07 1.48 29.47
CA THR A 57 67.01 0.50 29.55
C THR A 57 65.68 1.22 29.83
N GLN A 58 64.99 1.55 28.75
CA GLN A 58 63.62 2.11 28.84
C GLN A 58 62.66 0.94 29.03
N THR A 59 62.13 0.83 30.25
CA THR A 59 61.04 -0.11 30.54
C THR A 59 59.88 0.21 29.64
N ALA A 60 59.52 -0.74 28.76
CA ALA A 60 58.39 -0.59 27.87
C ALA A 60 57.11 -0.38 28.70
N PRO A 61 56.28 0.60 28.37
CA PRO A 61 54.96 0.77 29.00
C PRO A 61 54.11 -0.50 28.75
N ALA A 62 53.43 -0.96 29.80
CA ALA A 62 52.51 -2.09 29.74
C ALA A 62 51.44 -1.82 28.65
N PRO A 63 51.04 -2.82 27.86
CA PRO A 63 49.98 -2.63 26.86
C PRO A 63 48.72 -2.15 27.54
N ILE A 64 48.22 -0.99 27.12
CA ILE A 64 46.92 -0.47 27.54
C ILE A 64 45.87 -1.44 26.99
N SER A 65 45.26 -2.23 27.87
CA SER A 65 44.13 -3.12 27.49
C SER A 65 42.98 -2.25 26.99
N THR A 66 42.71 -2.29 25.68
CA THR A 66 41.51 -1.67 25.09
C THR A 66 40.28 -2.32 25.72
N PRO A 67 39.36 -1.57 26.34
CA PRO A 67 38.15 -2.14 26.91
C PRO A 67 37.37 -2.91 25.82
N ALA A 68 36.93 -4.09 26.15
CA ALA A 68 36.09 -4.87 25.26
C ALA A 68 34.83 -4.06 24.90
N PRO A 69 34.35 -4.09 23.62
CA PRO A 69 33.16 -3.37 23.24
C PRO A 69 31.96 -3.86 24.09
N VAL A 70 31.28 -2.89 24.71
CA VAL A 70 30.06 -3.16 25.47
C VAL A 70 29.02 -3.72 24.47
N PRO A 71 28.40 -4.88 24.74
CA PRO A 71 27.39 -5.44 23.83
C PRO A 71 26.23 -4.44 23.67
N THR A 72 25.92 -4.07 22.44
CA THR A 72 24.76 -3.24 22.14
C THR A 72 23.49 -4.00 22.55
N PRO A 73 22.57 -3.40 23.30
CA PRO A 73 21.32 -4.05 23.68
C PRO A 73 20.57 -4.52 22.44
N VAL A 74 20.15 -5.77 22.41
CA VAL A 74 19.28 -6.29 21.36
C VAL A 74 17.90 -5.68 21.55
N ALA A 75 17.39 -5.01 20.51
CA ALA A 75 16.04 -4.43 20.54
C ALA A 75 15.00 -5.55 20.70
N VAL A 76 14.09 -5.39 21.66
CA VAL A 76 12.99 -6.33 21.93
C VAL A 76 11.73 -5.80 21.26
N PRO A 77 11.02 -6.60 20.45
CA PRO A 77 9.76 -6.20 19.85
C PRO A 77 8.75 -5.75 20.90
N GLN A 78 8.20 -4.56 20.74
CA GLN A 78 7.15 -4.00 21.58
C GLN A 78 5.81 -4.02 20.86
N ALA A 79 4.70 -3.88 21.60
CA ALA A 79 3.39 -3.71 21.00
C ALA A 79 3.37 -2.45 20.12
N TYR A 80 2.84 -2.60 18.92
CA TYR A 80 2.70 -1.53 17.93
C TYR A 80 1.26 -1.54 17.39
N SER A 81 0.72 -0.37 17.09
CA SER A 81 -0.61 -0.26 16.47
C SER A 81 -0.67 0.91 15.49
N LEU A 82 -1.40 0.72 14.41
CA LEU A 82 -1.79 1.74 13.46
C LEU A 82 -3.29 1.67 13.24
N ASN A 83 -3.99 2.79 13.32
CA ASN A 83 -5.40 2.89 13.00
C ASN A 83 -5.64 4.21 12.26
N LEU A 84 -6.06 4.12 11.01
CA LEU A 84 -6.33 5.27 10.15
C LEU A 84 -7.78 5.77 10.31
N TYR A 85 -8.66 4.94 10.92
CA TYR A 85 -10.09 5.22 10.98
C TYR A 85 -10.43 6.36 11.93
N GLN A 86 -11.26 7.26 11.46
CA GLN A 86 -11.98 8.26 12.23
C GLN A 86 -13.50 8.05 12.07
N GLU A 87 -14.27 8.54 13.02
CA GLU A 87 -15.72 8.44 12.93
C GLU A 87 -16.25 9.19 11.70
N GLY A 88 -17.05 8.50 10.88
CA GLY A 88 -17.58 9.01 9.62
C GLY A 88 -16.86 8.51 8.38
N ASP A 89 -15.70 7.86 8.48
CA ASP A 89 -14.96 7.37 7.29
C ASP A 89 -15.65 6.20 6.61
N PHE A 90 -16.49 5.46 7.35
CA PHE A 90 -17.20 4.32 6.80
C PHE A 90 -18.30 4.75 5.82
N VAL A 91 -18.36 4.09 4.67
CA VAL A 91 -19.40 4.26 3.65
C VAL A 91 -19.97 2.90 3.26
N PRO A 92 -21.28 2.65 3.45
CA PRO A 92 -21.88 1.40 3.00
C PRO A 92 -21.98 1.35 1.48
N GLN A 93 -21.93 0.15 0.89
CA GLN A 93 -22.25 -0.02 -0.53
C GLN A 93 -23.76 0.17 -0.75
N TYR A 94 -24.09 0.91 -1.79
CA TYR A 94 -25.49 1.22 -2.11
C TYR A 94 -26.18 0.16 -2.97
N THR A 95 -25.42 -0.74 -3.57
CA THR A 95 -25.91 -1.92 -4.31
C THR A 95 -25.02 -3.11 -4.03
N PHE A 96 -25.51 -4.31 -4.30
CA PHE A 96 -24.77 -5.56 -4.06
C PHE A 96 -23.42 -5.64 -4.80
N ASP A 97 -23.31 -4.97 -5.95
CA ASP A 97 -22.13 -5.07 -6.83
C ASP A 97 -21.09 -3.98 -6.55
N TRP A 98 -21.39 -3.01 -5.69
CA TRP A 98 -20.57 -1.81 -5.53
C TRP A 98 -19.56 -1.87 -4.37
N CYS A 99 -19.20 -3.07 -3.92
CA CYS A 99 -18.22 -3.23 -2.83
C CYS A 99 -16.88 -2.56 -3.13
N VAL A 100 -16.37 -2.67 -4.36
CA VAL A 100 -15.13 -1.99 -4.78
C VAL A 100 -15.29 -0.48 -4.75
N ALA A 101 -16.40 0.06 -5.27
CA ALA A 101 -16.63 1.49 -5.30
C ALA A 101 -16.77 2.10 -3.88
N ALA A 102 -17.51 1.41 -3.00
CA ALA A 102 -17.59 1.80 -1.59
C ALA A 102 -16.23 1.71 -0.89
N SER A 103 -15.45 0.66 -1.17
CA SER A 103 -14.08 0.52 -0.65
C SER A 103 -13.15 1.65 -1.11
N ILE A 104 -13.36 2.19 -2.33
CA ILE A 104 -12.62 3.38 -2.81
C ILE A 104 -13.01 4.62 -2.00
N GLN A 105 -14.30 4.83 -1.73
CA GLN A 105 -14.76 5.95 -0.88
C GLN A 105 -14.18 5.84 0.53
N ILE A 106 -14.26 4.65 1.14
CA ILE A 106 -13.69 4.38 2.46
C ILE A 106 -12.17 4.65 2.45
N ALA A 107 -11.44 4.15 1.44
CA ALA A 107 -10.00 4.36 1.35
C ALA A 107 -9.64 5.86 1.25
N HIS A 108 -10.42 6.63 0.49
CA HIS A 108 -10.25 8.09 0.43
C HIS A 108 -10.43 8.73 1.80
N ASN A 109 -11.52 8.41 2.49
CA ASN A 109 -11.83 8.99 3.79
C ASN A 109 -10.75 8.66 4.84
N LEU A 110 -10.22 7.43 4.82
CA LEU A 110 -9.12 7.00 5.70
C LEU A 110 -7.78 7.72 5.43
N ILE A 111 -7.59 8.28 4.22
CA ILE A 111 -6.38 9.02 3.83
C ILE A 111 -6.56 10.52 4.08
N ASP A 112 -7.78 11.03 3.90
CA ASP A 112 -8.13 12.44 4.02
C ASP A 112 -8.35 12.83 5.50
N ASP A 113 -7.36 12.82 6.30
CA ASP A 113 -7.31 13.07 7.76
C ASP A 113 -8.08 14.34 8.23
N THR A 114 -9.21 14.67 7.58
CA THR A 114 -10.05 15.84 7.90
C THR A 114 -11.13 15.55 8.93
N GLY A 115 -11.33 14.27 9.29
CA GLY A 115 -12.34 13.82 10.25
C GLY A 115 -13.78 13.87 9.71
N GLY A 116 -14.34 12.67 9.50
CA GLY A 116 -15.70 12.50 8.98
C GLY A 116 -15.76 12.52 7.44
N GLY A 117 -15.95 11.36 6.86
CA GLY A 117 -15.86 11.03 5.45
C GLY A 117 -16.38 12.08 4.46
N THR A 118 -15.47 12.66 3.71
CA THR A 118 -15.77 13.65 2.66
C THR A 118 -16.31 12.97 1.40
N TRP A 119 -15.96 11.69 1.19
CA TRP A 119 -16.49 10.87 0.10
C TRP A 119 -17.59 9.96 0.61
N ALA A 120 -18.81 10.37 0.35
CA ALA A 120 -20.01 9.62 0.65
C ALA A 120 -21.06 9.95 -0.41
N GLY A 121 -21.98 9.06 -0.64
CA GLY A 121 -23.09 9.33 -1.56
C GLY A 121 -23.09 8.41 -2.77
N ARG A 122 -24.34 8.11 -3.15
CA ARG A 122 -24.64 7.09 -4.16
C ARG A 122 -24.17 7.48 -5.58
N ALA A 123 -24.29 8.74 -5.94
CA ALA A 123 -23.89 9.19 -7.28
C ALA A 123 -22.38 9.00 -7.50
N GLN A 124 -21.57 9.47 -6.56
CA GLN A 124 -20.12 9.30 -6.61
C GLN A 124 -19.73 7.81 -6.59
N GLN A 125 -20.40 6.99 -5.76
CA GLN A 125 -20.13 5.56 -5.72
C GLN A 125 -20.44 4.86 -7.06
N SER A 126 -21.52 5.31 -7.76
CA SER A 126 -21.85 4.87 -9.11
C SER A 126 -20.76 5.22 -10.13
N GLU A 127 -20.25 6.44 -10.08
CA GLU A 127 -19.15 6.88 -10.96
C GLU A 127 -17.87 6.09 -10.71
N LEU A 128 -17.50 5.90 -9.46
CA LEU A 128 -16.33 5.08 -9.06
C LEU A 128 -16.47 3.61 -9.51
N TRP A 129 -17.69 3.07 -9.43
CA TRP A 129 -17.95 1.71 -9.91
C TRP A 129 -17.76 1.60 -11.42
N GLU A 130 -18.29 2.53 -12.21
CA GLU A 130 -18.07 2.56 -13.66
C GLU A 130 -16.59 2.75 -14.00
N MET A 131 -15.89 3.63 -13.31
CA MET A 131 -14.46 3.84 -13.49
C MET A 131 -13.65 2.55 -13.22
N ALA A 132 -13.97 1.83 -12.16
CA ALA A 132 -13.29 0.59 -11.79
C ALA A 132 -13.63 -0.55 -12.78
N ARG A 133 -14.89 -0.67 -13.19
CA ARG A 133 -15.35 -1.65 -14.17
C ARG A 133 -14.64 -1.48 -15.51
N MET A 134 -14.54 -0.26 -16.02
CA MET A 134 -13.83 0.04 -17.27
C MET A 134 -12.33 -0.27 -17.23
N ARG A 135 -11.73 -0.32 -16.04
CA ARG A 135 -10.31 -0.62 -15.84
C ARG A 135 -10.06 -2.05 -15.38
N SER A 136 -11.09 -2.85 -15.30
CA SER A 136 -10.99 -4.26 -14.94
C SER A 136 -10.47 -5.09 -16.09
N SER A 137 -9.60 -6.06 -15.80
CA SER A 137 -8.82 -6.81 -16.78
C SER A 137 -9.57 -7.94 -17.50
N ASP A 138 -10.80 -8.22 -17.11
CA ASP A 138 -11.61 -9.30 -17.70
C ASP A 138 -13.02 -8.85 -18.08
N SER A 139 -13.73 -9.71 -18.80
CA SER A 139 -15.09 -9.44 -19.28
C SER A 139 -16.17 -9.59 -18.19
N PHE A 140 -15.80 -9.65 -16.94
CA PHE A 140 -16.72 -9.76 -15.83
C PHE A 140 -17.56 -8.48 -15.68
N ASN A 141 -18.84 -8.62 -15.37
CA ASN A 141 -19.79 -7.50 -15.23
C ASN A 141 -19.61 -6.68 -13.94
N GLY A 142 -18.48 -6.79 -13.25
CA GLY A 142 -18.17 -6.08 -12.02
C GLY A 142 -16.80 -5.42 -12.06
N ALA A 143 -16.48 -4.67 -11.02
CA ALA A 143 -15.16 -4.18 -10.80
C ALA A 143 -14.28 -5.27 -10.15
N ASN A 144 -13.07 -5.48 -10.67
CA ASN A 144 -12.10 -6.43 -10.13
C ASN A 144 -10.94 -5.71 -9.41
N PRO A 145 -10.03 -6.43 -8.75
CA PRO A 145 -8.90 -5.82 -8.03
C PRO A 145 -8.01 -4.91 -8.90
N PHE A 146 -7.82 -5.22 -10.18
CA PHE A 146 -7.04 -4.35 -11.08
C PHE A 146 -7.75 -3.01 -11.33
N GLY A 147 -9.06 -3.05 -11.58
CA GLY A 147 -9.87 -1.85 -11.68
C GLY A 147 -9.87 -1.04 -10.38
N TRP A 148 -9.91 -1.71 -9.24
CA TRP A 148 -9.82 -1.08 -7.92
C TRP A 148 -8.49 -0.33 -7.75
N ALA A 149 -7.34 -1.01 -7.92
CA ALA A 149 -6.01 -0.40 -7.83
C ALA A 149 -5.84 0.78 -8.80
N ALA A 150 -6.29 0.60 -10.06
CA ALA A 150 -6.20 1.63 -11.09
C ALA A 150 -7.01 2.88 -10.75
N VAL A 151 -8.20 2.74 -10.12
CA VAL A 151 -9.01 3.89 -9.72
C VAL A 151 -8.40 4.59 -8.52
N LEU A 152 -7.96 3.88 -7.47
CA LEU A 152 -7.26 4.50 -6.33
C LEU A 152 -6.10 5.37 -6.80
N THR A 153 -5.31 4.87 -7.74
CA THR A 153 -4.20 5.62 -8.35
C THR A 153 -4.69 6.83 -9.15
N ALA A 154 -5.71 6.64 -9.99
CA ALA A 154 -6.23 7.69 -10.89
C ALA A 154 -6.89 8.86 -10.15
N VAL A 155 -7.49 8.62 -8.98
CA VAL A 155 -8.15 9.66 -8.17
C VAL A 155 -7.20 10.31 -7.15
N GLY A 156 -5.89 10.04 -7.26
CA GLY A 156 -4.86 10.77 -6.52
C GLY A 156 -4.52 10.22 -5.14
N MET A 157 -4.97 8.99 -4.80
CA MET A 157 -4.63 8.37 -3.51
C MET A 157 -3.21 7.76 -3.47
N GLY A 158 -2.40 8.05 -4.48
CA GLY A 158 -1.07 7.48 -4.68
C GLY A 158 -1.12 6.14 -5.43
N PRO A 159 0.06 5.58 -5.80
CA PRO A 159 0.12 4.33 -6.55
C PRO A 159 -0.39 3.15 -5.72
N TYR A 160 -1.20 2.30 -6.36
CA TYR A 160 -1.69 1.02 -5.83
C TYR A 160 -1.45 -0.08 -6.85
N GLU A 161 -1.16 -1.27 -6.38
CA GLU A 161 -0.99 -2.46 -7.22
C GLU A 161 -1.75 -3.67 -6.66
N VAL A 162 -2.00 -4.66 -7.53
CA VAL A 162 -2.60 -5.94 -7.13
C VAL A 162 -1.48 -6.94 -6.89
N VAL A 163 -1.42 -7.47 -5.67
CA VAL A 163 -0.43 -8.46 -5.26
C VAL A 163 -1.13 -9.75 -4.85
N SER A 164 -0.55 -10.87 -5.25
CA SER A 164 -1.00 -12.21 -4.86
C SER A 164 0.04 -12.87 -3.96
N ILE A 165 -0.40 -13.33 -2.80
CA ILE A 165 0.43 -13.98 -1.80
C ILE A 165 -0.11 -15.40 -1.56
N ALA A 166 0.77 -16.39 -1.55
CA ALA A 166 0.37 -17.78 -1.38
C ALA A 166 0.01 -18.16 0.06
N ASN A 167 0.63 -17.51 1.04
CA ASN A 167 0.51 -17.83 2.47
C ASN A 167 -0.29 -16.74 3.20
N TYR A 168 -1.24 -17.14 4.03
CA TYR A 168 -2.11 -16.24 4.80
C TYR A 168 -1.31 -15.29 5.72
N GLY A 169 -0.43 -15.86 6.55
CA GLY A 169 0.35 -15.05 7.49
C GLY A 169 1.26 -14.04 6.78
N GLU A 170 1.81 -14.44 5.62
CA GLU A 170 2.60 -13.54 4.78
C GLU A 170 1.75 -12.44 4.16
N ALA A 171 0.53 -12.76 3.70
CA ALA A 171 -0.39 -11.78 3.15
C ALA A 171 -0.75 -10.70 4.20
N VAL A 172 -1.06 -11.12 5.42
CA VAL A 172 -1.38 -10.20 6.51
C VAL A 172 -0.17 -9.35 6.92
N ARG A 173 1.04 -9.93 7.00
CA ARG A 173 2.28 -9.16 7.27
C ARG A 173 2.58 -8.17 6.15
N THR A 174 2.42 -8.59 4.89
CA THR A 174 2.64 -7.71 3.73
C THR A 174 1.69 -6.51 3.76
N ALA A 175 0.41 -6.75 4.05
CA ALA A 175 -0.58 -5.68 4.20
C ALA A 175 -0.21 -4.70 5.34
N ALA A 176 0.14 -5.22 6.52
CA ALA A 176 0.53 -4.40 7.67
C ALA A 176 1.80 -3.58 7.38
N ARG A 177 2.81 -4.18 6.73
CA ARG A 177 4.03 -3.47 6.33
C ARG A 177 3.76 -2.36 5.32
N ALA A 178 2.92 -2.62 4.31
CA ALA A 178 2.54 -1.60 3.33
C ALA A 178 1.84 -0.42 4.00
N MET A 179 0.91 -0.68 4.95
CA MET A 179 0.27 0.37 5.73
C MET A 179 1.27 1.18 6.58
N ALA A 180 2.16 0.49 7.31
CA ALA A 180 3.17 1.17 8.15
C ALA A 180 4.12 2.03 7.33
N THR A 181 4.47 1.60 6.11
CA THR A 181 5.40 2.32 5.24
C THR A 181 4.75 3.52 4.56
N THR A 182 3.48 3.40 4.17
CA THR A 182 2.82 4.40 3.31
C THR A 182 1.83 5.29 4.04
N GLY A 183 1.37 4.90 5.24
CA GLY A 183 0.25 5.55 5.93
C GLY A 183 -1.09 5.41 5.20
N ARG A 184 -1.22 4.45 4.28
CA ARG A 184 -2.42 4.27 3.45
C ARG A 184 -3.09 2.91 3.67
N PRO A 185 -4.44 2.83 3.54
CA PRO A 185 -5.18 1.58 3.74
C PRO A 185 -4.87 0.54 2.65
N VAL A 186 -5.14 -0.72 2.96
CA VAL A 186 -4.96 -1.86 2.06
C VAL A 186 -6.31 -2.45 1.69
N GLY A 187 -6.53 -2.74 0.41
CA GLY A 187 -7.69 -3.50 -0.05
C GLY A 187 -7.49 -5.00 0.14
N LEU A 188 -8.47 -5.66 0.76
CA LEU A 188 -8.52 -7.10 0.93
C LEU A 188 -9.56 -7.69 -0.02
N VAL A 189 -9.16 -8.65 -0.85
CA VAL A 189 -10.07 -9.35 -1.77
C VAL A 189 -10.63 -10.58 -1.08
N MET A 190 -11.81 -10.42 -0.49
CA MET A 190 -12.46 -11.36 0.40
C MET A 190 -13.24 -12.45 -0.34
N TRP A 191 -13.68 -13.48 0.42
CA TRP A 191 -14.64 -14.49 -0.04
C TRP A 191 -14.19 -15.23 -1.30
N SER A 192 -12.91 -15.57 -1.34
CA SER A 192 -12.31 -16.21 -2.51
C SER A 192 -12.47 -15.37 -3.80
N GLY A 193 -12.33 -14.03 -3.68
CA GLY A 193 -12.38 -13.11 -4.83
C GLY A 193 -13.76 -12.58 -5.18
N ARG A 194 -14.71 -12.57 -4.23
CA ARG A 194 -16.11 -12.15 -4.51
C ARG A 194 -16.51 -10.85 -3.82
N HIS A 195 -15.70 -10.36 -2.90
CA HIS A 195 -16.03 -9.18 -2.12
C HIS A 195 -14.78 -8.35 -1.80
N ALA A 196 -14.97 -7.08 -1.53
CA ALA A 196 -13.91 -6.13 -1.23
C ALA A 196 -14.09 -5.59 0.19
N TRP A 197 -13.03 -5.70 1.02
CA TRP A 197 -12.92 -5.00 2.30
C TRP A 197 -11.72 -4.06 2.29
N VAL A 198 -11.73 -3.11 3.20
CA VAL A 198 -10.60 -2.21 3.44
C VAL A 198 -10.00 -2.51 4.81
N MET A 199 -8.70 -2.79 4.86
CA MET A 199 -7.92 -2.82 6.08
C MET A 199 -7.60 -1.39 6.47
N SER A 200 -8.17 -0.94 7.61
CA SER A 200 -8.03 0.43 8.12
C SER A 200 -6.98 0.56 9.21
N GLY A 201 -6.42 -0.56 9.67
CA GLY A 201 -5.40 -0.57 10.71
C GLY A 201 -4.99 -1.97 11.12
N PHE A 202 -4.01 -2.04 12.03
CA PHE A 202 -3.56 -3.32 12.60
C PHE A 202 -2.90 -3.12 13.96
N GLU A 203 -2.76 -4.23 14.68
CA GLU A 203 -1.95 -4.37 15.88
C GLU A 203 -0.88 -5.43 15.65
N SER A 204 0.30 -5.25 16.22
CA SER A 204 1.42 -6.20 16.08
C SER A 204 2.32 -6.22 17.29
N LEU A 205 3.07 -7.32 17.43
CA LEU A 205 4.26 -7.38 18.27
C LEU A 205 5.47 -7.09 17.37
N GLY A 206 6.10 -5.95 17.61
CA GLY A 206 7.15 -5.36 16.78
C GLY A 206 6.60 -4.35 15.75
N ASP A 207 7.28 -3.23 15.65
CA ASP A 207 7.06 -2.23 14.61
C ASP A 207 7.54 -2.77 13.26
N PRO A 208 6.68 -2.85 12.22
CA PRO A 208 7.04 -3.36 10.90
C PRO A 208 8.23 -2.67 10.23
N SER A 209 8.53 -1.42 10.62
CA SER A 209 9.67 -0.66 10.10
C SER A 209 11.00 -1.05 10.74
N GLN A 210 10.97 -1.61 11.94
CA GLN A 210 12.15 -1.95 12.73
C GLN A 210 12.38 -3.46 12.83
N PHE A 211 11.31 -4.24 12.81
CA PHE A 211 11.36 -5.69 12.99
C PHE A 211 10.85 -6.40 11.73
N PRO A 212 11.72 -7.01 10.92
CA PRO A 212 11.31 -7.75 9.73
C PRO A 212 10.38 -8.94 10.05
N ASP A 213 10.56 -9.54 11.22
CA ASP A 213 9.81 -10.72 11.69
C ASP A 213 8.70 -10.37 12.71
N PHE A 214 8.13 -9.17 12.61
CA PHE A 214 7.01 -8.78 13.46
C PHE A 214 5.80 -9.71 13.27
N SER A 215 4.96 -9.81 14.31
CA SER A 215 3.76 -10.65 14.29
C SER A 215 2.51 -9.78 14.37
N VAL A 216 1.61 -9.89 13.39
CA VAL A 216 0.30 -9.23 13.43
C VAL A 216 -0.59 -9.95 14.42
N THR A 217 -1.16 -9.22 15.37
CA THR A 217 -2.02 -9.73 16.44
C THR A 217 -3.48 -9.31 16.30
N GLY A 218 -3.75 -8.27 15.49
CA GLY A 218 -5.09 -7.79 15.22
C GLY A 218 -5.16 -7.02 13.89
N ILE A 219 -6.29 -7.08 13.22
CA ILE A 219 -6.55 -6.43 11.94
C ILE A 219 -7.84 -5.62 12.05
N ARG A 220 -7.77 -4.31 11.78
CA ARG A 220 -8.95 -3.43 11.72
C ARG A 220 -9.47 -3.39 10.31
N VAL A 221 -10.79 -3.58 10.17
CA VAL A 221 -11.42 -3.76 8.85
C VAL A 221 -12.66 -2.89 8.68
N GLN A 222 -12.94 -2.58 7.41
CA GLN A 222 -14.16 -1.93 6.95
C GLN A 222 -14.79 -2.85 5.89
N ASP A 223 -15.94 -3.42 6.20
CA ASP A 223 -16.75 -4.17 5.22
C ASP A 223 -17.88 -3.27 4.72
N PRO A 224 -17.88 -2.83 3.47
CA PRO A 224 -18.93 -1.95 2.95
C PRO A 224 -20.32 -2.59 2.90
N LEU A 225 -20.43 -3.91 3.09
CA LEU A 225 -21.71 -4.60 3.17
C LEU A 225 -22.38 -4.49 4.55
N TYR A 226 -21.69 -4.02 5.58
CA TYR A 226 -22.27 -3.83 6.91
C TYR A 226 -23.54 -2.95 6.83
N PRO A 227 -24.64 -3.28 7.57
CA PRO A 227 -24.72 -4.28 8.65
C PRO A 227 -25.14 -5.68 8.18
N TYR A 228 -25.18 -5.94 6.91
CA TYR A 228 -25.59 -7.23 6.35
C TYR A 228 -24.50 -8.30 6.51
N GLY A 229 -24.33 -9.14 5.53
CA GLY A 229 -23.33 -10.20 5.51
C GLY A 229 -23.66 -11.23 4.42
N SER A 230 -23.00 -12.36 4.49
CA SER A 230 -23.20 -13.47 3.57
C SER A 230 -23.64 -14.72 4.31
N GLY A 231 -24.65 -15.41 3.81
CA GLY A 231 -25.07 -16.72 4.35
C GLY A 231 -23.95 -17.78 4.27
N GLN A 232 -23.00 -17.63 3.35
CA GLN A 232 -21.86 -18.53 3.20
C GLN A 232 -20.65 -18.12 4.05
N TRP A 233 -20.40 -16.81 4.21
CA TRP A 233 -19.17 -16.28 4.77
C TRP A 233 -19.35 -15.67 6.17
N GLY A 234 -20.58 -15.53 6.61
CA GLY A 234 -20.92 -14.96 7.90
C GLY A 234 -21.28 -13.47 7.86
N PRO A 235 -21.50 -12.88 9.04
CA PRO A 235 -21.88 -11.47 9.15
C PRO A 235 -20.72 -10.53 8.77
N SER A 236 -21.06 -9.37 8.22
CA SER A 236 -20.12 -8.27 8.07
C SER A 236 -19.76 -7.67 9.43
N PRO A 237 -18.48 -7.50 9.76
CA PRO A 237 -18.09 -6.84 11.01
C PRO A 237 -18.50 -5.36 11.00
N ALA A 238 -18.77 -4.80 12.18
CA ALA A 238 -19.02 -3.37 12.31
C ALA A 238 -17.80 -2.55 11.86
N PRO A 239 -17.99 -1.30 11.40
CA PRO A 239 -16.89 -0.45 10.98
C PRO A 239 -15.76 -0.39 12.01
N ASN A 240 -14.52 -0.47 11.54
CA ASN A 240 -13.29 -0.46 12.33
C ASN A 240 -13.19 -1.58 13.39
N SER A 241 -13.92 -2.68 13.21
CA SER A 241 -13.78 -3.86 14.08
C SER A 241 -12.34 -4.39 14.04
N LEU A 242 -11.80 -4.67 15.22
CA LEU A 242 -10.54 -5.36 15.38
C LEU A 242 -10.81 -6.87 15.38
N LEU A 243 -10.33 -7.55 14.35
CA LEU A 243 -10.40 -9.00 14.20
C LEU A 243 -9.07 -9.64 14.58
N THR A 244 -9.09 -10.82 15.21
CA THR A 244 -7.88 -11.63 15.31
C THR A 244 -7.51 -12.19 13.92
N PRO A 245 -6.25 -12.59 13.70
CA PRO A 245 -5.88 -13.25 12.45
C PRO A 245 -6.76 -14.47 12.13
N GLU A 246 -7.15 -15.26 13.12
CA GLU A 246 -8.02 -16.43 12.96
C GLU A 246 -9.44 -16.04 12.54
N GLN A 247 -9.99 -14.96 13.12
CA GLN A 247 -11.29 -14.44 12.72
C GLN A 247 -11.27 -13.95 11.27
N LEU A 248 -10.25 -13.19 10.88
CA LEU A 248 -10.12 -12.72 9.50
C LEU A 248 -9.98 -13.90 8.53
N ALA A 249 -9.23 -14.95 8.87
CA ALA A 249 -8.98 -16.13 8.04
C ALA A 249 -10.27 -16.88 7.67
N THR A 250 -11.36 -16.73 8.42
CA THR A 250 -12.66 -17.33 8.07
C THR A 250 -13.27 -16.74 6.81
N GLN A 251 -12.91 -15.52 6.45
CA GLN A 251 -13.46 -14.78 5.31
C GLN A 251 -12.41 -14.34 4.29
N PHE A 252 -11.17 -14.08 4.72
CA PHE A 252 -10.04 -13.83 3.83
C PHE A 252 -9.38 -15.15 3.48
N VAL A 253 -9.86 -15.75 2.40
CA VAL A 253 -9.44 -17.07 1.94
C VAL A 253 -8.85 -17.01 0.54
N VAL A 254 -8.08 -18.04 0.20
CA VAL A 254 -7.43 -18.18 -1.11
C VAL A 254 -8.45 -18.01 -2.24
N ARG A 255 -8.10 -17.15 -3.19
CA ARG A 255 -8.82 -17.08 -4.44
C ARG A 255 -8.36 -18.20 -5.37
N GLU A 256 -9.31 -18.95 -5.88
CA GLU A 256 -9.09 -19.99 -6.89
C GLU A 256 -9.55 -19.53 -8.27
N PRO A 257 -8.95 -20.08 -9.36
CA PRO A 257 -9.37 -19.77 -10.73
C PRO A 257 -10.85 -20.05 -10.95
N ARG A 258 -11.52 -19.15 -11.68
CA ARG A 258 -12.92 -19.31 -12.08
C ARG A 258 -13.07 -18.97 -13.55
N ARG A 259 -14.09 -19.56 -14.17
CA ARG A 259 -14.38 -19.37 -15.59
C ARG A 259 -14.43 -17.89 -16.01
N TRP A 260 -14.99 -17.02 -15.17
CA TRP A 260 -15.25 -15.60 -15.47
C TRP A 260 -14.18 -14.64 -14.96
N SER A 261 -13.16 -15.14 -14.28
CA SER A 261 -12.08 -14.33 -13.72
C SER A 261 -10.72 -15.03 -13.84
N GLY A 262 -10.50 -15.69 -14.97
CA GLY A 262 -9.27 -16.43 -15.24
C GLY A 262 -8.01 -15.59 -15.31
N SER A 263 -8.15 -14.28 -15.62
CA SER A 263 -7.05 -13.33 -15.67
C SER A 263 -6.55 -12.89 -14.29
N LEU A 264 -7.35 -13.09 -13.24
CA LEU A 264 -6.93 -12.73 -11.88
C LEU A 264 -6.02 -13.82 -11.31
N PRO A 265 -4.92 -13.46 -10.61
CA PRO A 265 -4.03 -14.41 -9.98
C PRO A 265 -4.73 -15.20 -8.88
N THR A 266 -4.18 -16.37 -8.54
CA THR A 266 -4.61 -17.20 -7.42
C THR A 266 -3.92 -16.76 -6.14
N GLY A 267 -4.41 -17.18 -4.96
CA GLY A 267 -3.82 -16.85 -3.68
C GLY A 267 -4.62 -15.81 -2.88
N TYR A 268 -4.02 -15.27 -1.85
CA TYR A 268 -4.56 -14.13 -1.09
C TYR A 268 -4.28 -12.85 -1.86
N LEU A 269 -5.33 -12.21 -2.36
CA LEU A 269 -5.18 -11.01 -3.18
C LEU A 269 -5.31 -9.76 -2.33
N LEU A 270 -4.37 -8.85 -2.51
CA LEU A 270 -4.30 -7.54 -1.88
C LEU A 270 -4.27 -6.45 -2.95
N VAL A 271 -4.91 -5.32 -2.63
CA VAL A 271 -4.72 -4.05 -3.35
C VAL A 271 -3.86 -3.19 -2.45
N LEU A 272 -2.55 -3.17 -2.73
CA LEU A 272 -1.52 -2.59 -1.89
C LEU A 272 -1.14 -1.17 -2.33
N PRO A 273 -1.01 -0.23 -1.38
CA PRO A 273 -0.32 1.02 -1.63
C PRO A 273 1.19 0.78 -1.85
N VAL A 274 1.75 1.46 -2.83
CA VAL A 274 3.19 1.41 -3.17
C VAL A 274 3.84 2.73 -2.79
N ALA A 275 5.04 2.67 -2.20
CA ALA A 275 5.80 3.86 -1.79
C ALA A 275 6.31 4.68 -2.97
#